data_0250dc5c5bbaf37c774b1a8bc4b285b8
#
_entry.id   0250dc5c5bbaf37c774b1a8bc4b285b8
#
_cell.length_a   1.000
_cell.length_b   1.000
_cell.length_c   1.000
_cell.angle_alpha   90.00
_cell.angle_beta   90.00
_cell.angle_gamma   90.00
#
_symmetry.space_group_name_H-M   'P 1'
#
loop_
_entity.id
_entity.type
_entity.pdbx_description
1 polymer ?
#
loop_
_entity_poly.entity_id
_entity_poly.type
_entity_poly.pdbx_seq_one_letter_code
_entity_poly.pdbx_strand_id
1 'polypeptide(L)'
;MSKNFLEIKNVSFSAGGKTKVKNVSFSIKNKGDIICLLGPSGVGKTTILRTIAGLEKIKSGSIKLKDNILSSANEHIEPENRNISLSFQENSLFPHYTVEKNIYLGAEARKVNGKKKINPKKIIKLLNIEKILSKYPHQISAGEAQRASLARSLVTQPDLLLLDEPLSNVDQSFKEEIQVELKQLLNNTKITTIIVTHDSYEAFYLGNKCGIILNGELRQYDDPYNVYHFPNSKDVVNFLNRGILIPAKVTGENSLENEDLGTIKGNFIKHYPKGSDVKLLLQPEDLEHDDKSNLKLEVVDRKFRGTNFIYTLKTTTNHLIPVLVHSHHIHQHQVDEKFGIKRPIYIDHIVCF
;
A
#
# COMPACT_ATOMS: atom_id res chain seq x y z
N MET A 1 -15.40 6.26 -24.08
CA MET A 1 -14.70 5.58 -22.95
C MET A 1 -13.34 6.22 -22.77
N SER A 2 -13.01 6.74 -21.58
CA SER A 2 -11.67 7.30 -21.33
C SER A 2 -10.63 6.18 -21.44
N LYS A 3 -9.63 6.37 -22.29
CA LYS A 3 -8.53 5.39 -22.46
C LYS A 3 -7.70 5.33 -21.15
N ASN A 4 -7.36 4.13 -20.67
CA ASN A 4 -6.47 3.96 -19.54
C ASN A 4 -5.07 4.50 -19.88
N PHE A 5 -4.42 5.14 -18.89
CA PHE A 5 -3.03 5.56 -19.04
C PHE A 5 -2.07 4.37 -19.03
N LEU A 6 -2.30 3.41 -18.10
CA LEU A 6 -1.62 2.11 -18.06
C LEU A 6 -2.69 1.02 -17.96
N GLU A 7 -2.55 -0.04 -18.72
CA GLU A 7 -3.38 -1.24 -18.63
C GLU A 7 -2.50 -2.49 -18.53
N ILE A 8 -2.71 -3.26 -17.48
CA ILE A 8 -2.11 -4.57 -17.25
C ILE A 8 -3.25 -5.58 -17.27
N LYS A 9 -3.22 -6.53 -18.20
CA LYS A 9 -4.31 -7.47 -18.40
C LYS A 9 -3.81 -8.91 -18.42
N ASN A 10 -4.26 -9.70 -17.43
CA ASN A 10 -3.98 -11.14 -17.26
C ASN A 10 -2.48 -11.48 -17.35
N VAL A 11 -1.63 -10.62 -16.81
CA VAL A 11 -0.18 -10.80 -16.87
C VAL A 11 0.26 -11.91 -15.94
N SER A 12 0.97 -12.87 -16.51
CA SER A 12 1.64 -13.93 -15.76
C SER A 12 3.13 -13.95 -16.10
N PHE A 13 3.94 -14.23 -15.07
CA PHE A 13 5.38 -14.33 -15.17
C PHE A 13 5.91 -15.56 -14.45
N SER A 14 6.89 -16.23 -15.03
CA SER A 14 7.54 -17.40 -14.44
C SER A 14 9.06 -17.25 -14.46
N ALA A 15 9.71 -17.58 -13.35
CA ALA A 15 11.17 -17.60 -13.24
C ALA A 15 11.61 -18.95 -12.65
N GLY A 16 12.67 -19.55 -13.21
CA GLY A 16 13.19 -20.85 -12.75
C GLY A 16 12.13 -21.96 -12.76
N GLY A 17 11.22 -21.95 -13.72
CA GLY A 17 10.13 -22.94 -13.84
C GLY A 17 8.97 -22.74 -12.87
N LYS A 18 9.05 -21.80 -11.94
CA LYS A 18 7.96 -21.49 -10.99
C LYS A 18 7.24 -20.19 -11.38
N THR A 19 5.91 -20.24 -11.43
CA THR A 19 5.08 -19.05 -11.66
C THR A 19 5.13 -18.16 -10.41
N LYS A 20 5.67 -16.95 -10.55
CA LYS A 20 5.79 -15.95 -9.48
C LYS A 20 4.66 -14.93 -9.49
N VAL A 21 4.08 -14.65 -10.66
CA VAL A 21 2.97 -13.73 -10.85
C VAL A 21 1.91 -14.42 -11.71
N LYS A 22 0.65 -14.35 -11.31
CA LYS A 22 -0.47 -15.08 -11.92
C LYS A 22 -1.63 -14.16 -12.23
N ASN A 23 -1.98 -14.06 -13.51
CA ASN A 23 -3.19 -13.35 -13.98
C ASN A 23 -3.42 -11.97 -13.37
N VAL A 24 -2.36 -11.22 -13.12
CA VAL A 24 -2.46 -9.87 -12.55
C VAL A 24 -3.09 -8.93 -13.55
N SER A 25 -4.16 -8.26 -13.13
CA SER A 25 -4.89 -7.27 -13.94
C SER A 25 -5.23 -6.03 -13.12
N PHE A 26 -4.78 -4.86 -13.58
CA PHE A 26 -5.20 -3.56 -13.05
C PHE A 26 -4.98 -2.47 -14.09
N SER A 27 -5.54 -1.30 -13.86
CA SER A 27 -5.35 -0.17 -14.75
C SER A 27 -5.18 1.14 -13.98
N ILE A 28 -4.40 2.05 -14.53
CA ILE A 28 -4.28 3.43 -14.09
C ILE A 28 -5.04 4.29 -15.11
N LYS A 29 -6.06 5.01 -14.64
CA LYS A 29 -6.92 5.80 -15.53
C LYS A 29 -6.28 7.15 -15.84
N ASN A 30 -5.84 7.85 -14.80
CA ASN A 30 -5.39 9.23 -14.95
C ASN A 30 -3.87 9.32 -14.94
N LYS A 31 -3.33 10.22 -15.74
CA LYS A 31 -1.92 10.59 -15.64
C LYS A 31 -1.70 11.34 -14.33
N GLY A 32 -0.64 10.98 -13.61
CA GLY A 32 -0.27 11.56 -12.33
C GLY A 32 -0.80 10.79 -11.12
N ASP A 33 -1.64 9.75 -11.31
CA ASP A 33 -2.07 8.89 -10.22
C ASP A 33 -0.87 8.11 -9.65
N ILE A 34 -0.89 7.93 -8.33
CA ILE A 34 0.07 7.11 -7.57
C ILE A 34 -0.63 5.81 -7.20
N ILE A 35 -0.08 4.68 -7.61
CA ILE A 35 -0.57 3.35 -7.28
C ILE A 35 0.41 2.68 -6.34
N CYS A 36 -0.08 2.14 -5.22
CA CYS A 36 0.73 1.37 -4.30
C CYS A 36 0.37 -0.12 -4.39
N LEU A 37 1.37 -0.97 -4.61
CA LEU A 37 1.20 -2.43 -4.58
C LEU A 37 1.78 -2.98 -3.29
N LEU A 38 0.92 -3.57 -2.46
CA LEU A 38 1.24 -4.16 -1.17
C LEU A 38 1.28 -5.68 -1.24
N GLY A 39 2.06 -6.26 -0.36
CA GLY A 39 2.10 -7.71 -0.18
C GLY A 39 3.33 -8.16 0.62
N PRO A 40 3.38 -9.41 1.07
CA PRO A 40 4.54 -9.94 1.78
C PRO A 40 5.82 -9.90 0.94
N SER A 41 6.97 -10.00 1.60
CA SER A 41 8.25 -10.13 0.90
C SER A 41 8.27 -11.39 0.03
N GLY A 42 8.85 -11.29 -1.17
CA GLY A 42 8.97 -12.43 -2.08
C GLY A 42 7.71 -12.81 -2.86
N VAL A 43 6.57 -12.11 -2.68
CA VAL A 43 5.29 -12.44 -3.35
C VAL A 43 5.24 -12.09 -4.85
N GLY A 44 6.26 -11.40 -5.37
CA GLY A 44 6.35 -11.03 -6.78
C GLY A 44 6.14 -9.55 -7.10
N LYS A 45 6.08 -8.66 -6.10
CA LYS A 45 5.90 -7.20 -6.29
C LYS A 45 7.01 -6.59 -7.17
N THR A 46 8.28 -6.78 -6.80
CA THR A 46 9.44 -6.36 -7.59
C THR A 46 9.41 -6.96 -9.01
N THR A 47 8.98 -8.23 -9.12
CA THR A 47 8.83 -8.89 -10.41
C THR A 47 7.81 -8.19 -11.30
N ILE A 48 6.68 -7.72 -10.75
CA ILE A 48 5.69 -6.92 -11.48
C ILE A 48 6.33 -5.64 -11.99
N LEU A 49 7.08 -4.89 -11.15
CA LEU A 49 7.78 -3.69 -11.59
C LEU A 49 8.79 -3.98 -12.70
N ARG A 50 9.62 -5.02 -12.55
CA ARG A 50 10.61 -5.43 -13.56
C ARG A 50 9.95 -5.81 -14.89
N THR A 51 8.81 -6.49 -14.82
CA THR A 51 8.02 -6.85 -16.01
C THR A 51 7.46 -5.60 -16.72
N ILE A 52 6.95 -4.63 -15.97
CA ILE A 52 6.46 -3.35 -16.53
C ILE A 52 7.62 -2.56 -17.14
N ALA A 53 8.78 -2.56 -16.48
CA ALA A 53 10.00 -1.90 -16.98
C ALA A 53 10.59 -2.57 -18.22
N GLY A 54 10.21 -3.83 -18.53
CA GLY A 54 10.73 -4.58 -19.67
C GLY A 54 11.98 -5.40 -19.37
N LEU A 55 12.38 -5.49 -18.10
CA LEU A 55 13.52 -6.32 -17.68
C LEU A 55 13.18 -7.82 -17.66
N GLU A 56 11.89 -8.15 -17.68
CA GLU A 56 11.39 -9.52 -17.65
C GLU A 56 10.29 -9.69 -18.69
N LYS A 57 10.34 -10.81 -19.45
CA LYS A 57 9.33 -11.14 -20.46
C LYS A 57 8.11 -11.80 -19.82
N ILE A 58 6.91 -11.38 -20.20
CA ILE A 58 5.67 -12.01 -19.73
C ILE A 58 5.46 -13.37 -20.39
N LYS A 59 4.82 -14.29 -19.65
CA LYS A 59 4.40 -15.58 -20.17
C LYS A 59 3.06 -15.49 -20.90
N SER A 60 2.16 -14.66 -20.37
CA SER A 60 0.82 -14.43 -20.92
C SER A 60 0.30 -13.06 -20.53
N GLY A 61 -0.76 -12.59 -21.19
CA GLY A 61 -1.40 -11.33 -20.96
C GLY A 61 -0.84 -10.18 -21.81
N SER A 62 -1.07 -8.96 -21.39
CA SER A 62 -0.56 -7.77 -22.08
C SER A 62 -0.33 -6.59 -21.12
N ILE A 63 0.65 -5.75 -21.45
CA ILE A 63 0.96 -4.50 -20.79
C ILE A 63 0.89 -3.40 -21.85
N LYS A 64 0.05 -2.40 -21.62
CA LYS A 64 -0.09 -1.23 -22.51
C LYS A 64 0.13 0.05 -21.72
N LEU A 65 0.94 0.95 -22.27
CA LEU A 65 1.12 2.31 -21.75
C LEU A 65 0.56 3.30 -22.78
N LYS A 66 -0.46 4.05 -22.40
CA LYS A 66 -1.26 4.85 -23.33
C LYS A 66 -1.89 3.92 -24.40
N ASP A 67 -1.56 4.13 -25.67
CA ASP A 67 -2.04 3.30 -26.78
C ASP A 67 -1.02 2.25 -27.25
N ASN A 68 0.21 2.24 -26.67
CA ASN A 68 1.30 1.39 -27.11
C ASN A 68 1.35 0.07 -26.31
N ILE A 69 1.41 -1.05 -26.99
CA ILE A 69 1.68 -2.35 -26.36
C ILE A 69 3.17 -2.38 -26.01
N LEU A 70 3.46 -2.56 -24.71
CA LEU A 70 4.84 -2.70 -24.22
C LEU A 70 5.27 -4.16 -24.16
N SER A 71 4.34 -5.04 -23.83
CA SER A 71 4.54 -6.49 -23.78
C SER A 71 3.24 -7.23 -24.08
N SER A 72 3.34 -8.31 -24.84
CA SER A 72 2.30 -9.29 -25.07
C SER A 72 2.95 -10.67 -25.31
N ALA A 73 2.16 -11.68 -25.65
CA ALA A 73 2.71 -13.00 -26.01
C ALA A 73 3.69 -12.92 -27.20
N ASN A 74 3.46 -11.99 -28.13
CA ASN A 74 4.19 -11.87 -29.41
C ASN A 74 5.09 -10.63 -29.48
N GLU A 75 4.95 -9.70 -28.55
CA GLU A 75 5.66 -8.40 -28.59
C GLU A 75 6.34 -8.13 -27.26
N HIS A 76 7.57 -7.64 -27.32
CA HIS A 76 8.31 -7.19 -26.16
C HIS A 76 9.19 -6.01 -26.55
N ILE A 77 8.84 -4.83 -26.02
CA ILE A 77 9.66 -3.63 -26.15
C ILE A 77 10.76 -3.70 -25.09
N GLU A 78 12.01 -3.60 -25.50
CA GLU A 78 13.17 -3.58 -24.59
C GLU A 78 13.13 -2.37 -23.65
N PRO A 79 13.73 -2.45 -22.42
CA PRO A 79 13.64 -1.41 -21.39
C PRO A 79 14.06 -0.01 -21.85
N GLU A 80 15.13 0.09 -22.65
CA GLU A 80 15.67 1.35 -23.17
C GLU A 80 14.70 2.07 -24.12
N ASN A 81 13.77 1.33 -24.73
CA ASN A 81 12.75 1.86 -25.63
C ASN A 81 11.42 2.15 -24.92
N ARG A 82 11.31 1.85 -23.61
CA ARG A 82 10.16 2.22 -22.77
C ARG A 82 10.42 3.57 -22.12
N ASN A 83 9.44 4.46 -22.15
CA ASN A 83 9.53 5.71 -21.39
C ASN A 83 9.22 5.52 -19.90
N ILE A 84 9.89 4.58 -19.25
CA ILE A 84 9.69 4.14 -17.87
C ILE A 84 11.01 4.26 -17.12
N SER A 85 10.98 4.81 -15.91
CA SER A 85 12.12 4.78 -14.98
C SER A 85 11.84 3.84 -13.84
N LEU A 86 12.79 3.01 -13.47
CA LEU A 86 12.75 2.11 -12.32
C LEU A 86 13.84 2.52 -11.32
N SER A 87 13.43 2.78 -10.08
CA SER A 87 14.33 2.92 -8.93
C SER A 87 14.28 1.64 -8.11
N PHE A 88 15.42 1.00 -7.94
CA PHE A 88 15.56 -0.23 -7.15
C PHE A 88 15.62 0.08 -5.65
N GLN A 89 15.36 -0.93 -4.83
CA GLN A 89 15.36 -0.89 -3.36
C GLN A 89 16.69 -0.41 -2.78
N GLU A 90 17.81 -0.89 -3.31
CA GLU A 90 19.11 -0.34 -3.00
C GLU A 90 19.30 0.96 -3.80
N ASN A 91 19.61 2.05 -3.08
CA ASN A 91 19.93 3.33 -3.71
C ASN A 91 21.08 3.12 -4.71
N SER A 92 20.72 2.74 -5.93
CA SER A 92 21.64 2.28 -6.98
C SER A 92 22.44 3.42 -7.60
N LEU A 93 22.89 4.40 -6.77
CA LEU A 93 23.83 5.41 -7.20
C LEU A 93 25.18 4.75 -7.51
N PHE A 94 25.80 5.18 -8.60
CA PHE A 94 27.14 4.73 -8.95
C PHE A 94 28.15 5.25 -7.91
N PRO A 95 28.83 4.39 -7.14
CA PRO A 95 29.64 4.79 -5.99
C PRO A 95 30.87 5.62 -6.38
N HIS A 96 31.36 5.46 -7.61
CA HIS A 96 32.51 6.15 -8.17
C HIS A 96 32.17 7.49 -8.84
N TYR A 97 30.91 7.90 -8.83
CA TYR A 97 30.45 9.19 -9.35
C TYR A 97 29.90 10.06 -8.22
N THR A 98 30.09 11.37 -8.34
CA THR A 98 29.42 12.35 -7.46
C THR A 98 27.91 12.28 -7.63
N VAL A 99 27.18 12.84 -6.69
CA VAL A 99 25.69 12.95 -6.76
C VAL A 99 25.29 13.69 -8.05
N GLU A 100 25.96 14.79 -8.36
CA GLU A 100 25.71 15.54 -9.60
C GLU A 100 25.85 14.67 -10.84
N LYS A 101 26.99 13.96 -10.97
CA LYS A 101 27.24 13.09 -12.12
C LYS A 101 26.22 11.94 -12.21
N ASN A 102 25.84 11.36 -11.08
CA ASN A 102 24.77 10.37 -11.03
C ASN A 102 23.45 10.89 -11.61
N ILE A 103 23.06 12.12 -11.26
CA ILE A 103 21.84 12.75 -11.74
C ILE A 103 21.92 13.05 -13.23
N TYR A 104 23.04 13.66 -13.68
CA TYR A 104 23.19 14.05 -15.09
C TYR A 104 23.32 12.87 -16.05
N LEU A 105 23.86 11.73 -15.61
CA LEU A 105 23.87 10.50 -16.42
C LEU A 105 22.44 10.10 -16.86
N GLY A 106 21.45 10.24 -15.99
CA GLY A 106 20.04 10.02 -16.34
C GLY A 106 19.54 11.00 -17.42
N ALA A 107 20.01 12.24 -17.37
CA ALA A 107 19.62 13.26 -18.34
C ALA A 107 20.28 13.07 -19.72
N GLU A 108 21.51 12.54 -19.75
CA GLU A 108 22.28 12.31 -20.97
C GLU A 108 21.87 11.04 -21.71
N ALA A 109 21.52 9.99 -20.95
CA ALA A 109 21.17 8.67 -21.51
C ALA A 109 19.92 8.72 -22.41
N ARG A 110 19.14 9.79 -22.39
CA ARG A 110 17.92 9.91 -23.16
C ARG A 110 18.03 10.96 -24.28
N LYS A 111 18.03 10.50 -25.52
CA LYS A 111 17.65 11.30 -26.67
C LYS A 111 16.14 11.55 -26.58
N VAL A 112 15.75 12.68 -25.98
CA VAL A 112 14.33 13.03 -25.79
C VAL A 112 13.76 13.41 -27.15
N ASN A 113 13.04 12.51 -27.78
CA ASN A 113 12.28 12.80 -28.99
C ASN A 113 11.22 13.90 -28.69
N GLY A 114 11.54 15.15 -29.07
CA GLY A 114 10.56 16.25 -29.17
C GLY A 114 10.03 16.87 -27.85
N LYS A 115 10.39 16.39 -26.66
CA LYS A 115 9.94 16.99 -25.38
C LYS A 115 10.95 18.03 -24.88
N LYS A 116 10.45 19.15 -24.34
CA LYS A 116 11.29 20.13 -23.64
C LYS A 116 12.03 19.44 -22.49
N LYS A 117 13.37 19.43 -22.51
CA LYS A 117 14.20 18.93 -21.40
C LYS A 117 13.82 19.67 -20.13
N ILE A 118 13.43 18.93 -19.06
CA ILE A 118 13.37 19.54 -17.72
C ILE A 118 14.81 19.91 -17.37
N ASN A 119 14.99 21.14 -16.92
CA ASN A 119 16.28 21.55 -16.39
C ASN A 119 16.55 20.73 -15.10
N PRO A 120 17.62 19.90 -15.05
CA PRO A 120 17.96 19.12 -13.86
C PRO A 120 18.05 19.98 -12.60
N LYS A 121 18.46 21.26 -12.72
CA LYS A 121 18.50 22.22 -11.61
C LYS A 121 17.16 22.40 -10.91
N LYS A 122 16.03 22.30 -11.64
CA LYS A 122 14.69 22.37 -11.02
C LYS A 122 14.40 21.17 -10.14
N ILE A 123 14.78 19.97 -10.57
CA ILE A 123 14.61 18.73 -9.80
C ILE A 123 15.53 18.73 -8.58
N ILE A 124 16.80 19.14 -8.77
CA ILE A 124 17.80 19.27 -7.71
C ILE A 124 17.29 20.20 -6.60
N LYS A 125 16.78 21.38 -6.99
CA LYS A 125 16.20 22.35 -6.05
C LYS A 125 14.95 21.81 -5.36
N LEU A 126 14.06 21.15 -6.10
CA LEU A 126 12.82 20.57 -5.58
C LEU A 126 13.09 19.49 -4.51
N LEU A 127 14.21 18.77 -4.65
CA LEU A 127 14.63 17.69 -3.74
C LEU A 127 15.59 18.15 -2.64
N ASN A 128 15.91 19.45 -2.56
CA ASN A 128 16.82 20.04 -1.57
C ASN A 128 18.18 19.32 -1.49
N ILE A 129 18.78 19.02 -2.65
CA ILE A 129 20.04 18.27 -2.76
C ILE A 129 21.22 19.10 -3.32
N GLU A 130 21.05 20.43 -3.43
CA GLU A 130 22.11 21.32 -3.96
C GLU A 130 23.43 21.20 -3.20
N LYS A 131 23.35 21.08 -1.85
CA LYS A 131 24.52 21.05 -0.97
C LYS A 131 25.34 19.76 -1.06
N ILE A 132 24.80 18.72 -1.65
CA ILE A 132 25.44 17.40 -1.72
C ILE A 132 25.91 17.03 -3.13
N LEU A 133 25.75 17.89 -4.12
CA LEU A 133 26.05 17.59 -5.53
C LEU A 133 27.49 17.16 -5.77
N SER A 134 28.45 17.76 -5.05
CA SER A 134 29.88 17.43 -5.16
C SER A 134 30.31 16.21 -4.34
N LYS A 135 29.42 15.69 -3.46
CA LYS A 135 29.71 14.54 -2.62
C LYS A 135 29.55 13.22 -3.38
N TYR A 136 30.21 12.19 -2.88
CA TYR A 136 30.03 10.80 -3.33
C TYR A 136 28.95 10.10 -2.50
N PRO A 137 28.35 8.99 -3.00
CA PRO A 137 27.30 8.26 -2.30
C PRO A 137 27.64 7.85 -0.87
N HIS A 138 28.89 7.50 -0.60
CA HIS A 138 29.36 7.11 0.75
C HIS A 138 29.51 8.29 1.73
N GLN A 139 29.36 9.53 1.28
CA GLN A 139 29.52 10.76 2.06
C GLN A 139 28.18 11.41 2.41
N ILE A 140 27.08 10.79 2.05
CA ILE A 140 25.74 11.33 2.23
C ILE A 140 24.87 10.37 3.07
N SER A 141 23.84 10.92 3.72
CA SER A 141 22.87 10.12 4.49
C SER A 141 22.01 9.25 3.56
N ALA A 142 21.38 8.22 4.13
CA ALA A 142 20.46 7.35 3.39
C ALA A 142 19.31 8.13 2.73
N GLY A 143 18.72 9.12 3.44
CA GLY A 143 17.68 10.00 2.89
C GLY A 143 18.19 10.89 1.75
N GLU A 144 19.41 11.44 1.87
CA GLU A 144 20.05 12.20 0.78
C GLU A 144 20.34 11.32 -0.45
N ALA A 145 20.81 10.08 -0.23
CA ALA A 145 21.05 9.11 -1.30
C ALA A 145 19.74 8.74 -2.03
N GLN A 146 18.67 8.58 -1.27
CA GLN A 146 17.34 8.34 -1.84
C GLN A 146 16.83 9.51 -2.66
N ARG A 147 16.92 10.74 -2.16
CA ARG A 147 16.56 11.95 -2.93
C ARG A 147 17.40 12.09 -4.21
N ALA A 148 18.70 11.78 -4.14
CA ALA A 148 19.58 11.78 -5.30
C ALA A 148 19.20 10.69 -6.34
N SER A 149 18.86 9.48 -5.89
CA SER A 149 18.38 8.39 -6.76
C SER A 149 17.05 8.77 -7.43
N LEU A 150 16.17 9.40 -6.68
CA LEU A 150 14.90 9.91 -7.20
C LEU A 150 15.12 11.02 -8.23
N ALA A 151 16.06 11.95 -7.96
CA ALA A 151 16.44 12.99 -8.91
C ALA A 151 16.90 12.38 -10.24
N ARG A 152 17.78 11.38 -10.18
CA ARG A 152 18.28 10.67 -11.37
C ARG A 152 17.14 10.03 -12.18
N SER A 153 16.14 9.46 -11.51
CA SER A 153 14.99 8.88 -12.17
C SER A 153 14.06 9.92 -12.79
N LEU A 154 13.87 11.06 -12.11
CA LEU A 154 12.97 12.13 -12.55
C LEU A 154 13.51 12.98 -13.68
N VAL A 155 14.83 13.22 -13.74
CA VAL A 155 15.45 14.02 -14.83
C VAL A 155 15.28 13.38 -16.20
N THR A 156 15.01 12.06 -16.25
CA THR A 156 14.70 11.36 -17.50
C THR A 156 13.30 11.69 -18.03
N GLN A 157 12.45 12.35 -17.26
CA GLN A 157 11.05 12.67 -17.59
C GLN A 157 10.23 11.43 -18.02
N PRO A 158 10.17 10.41 -17.19
CA PRO A 158 9.47 9.19 -17.58
C PRO A 158 7.95 9.44 -17.70
N ASP A 159 7.29 8.67 -18.55
CA ASP A 159 5.83 8.62 -18.55
C ASP A 159 5.31 7.86 -17.31
N LEU A 160 6.08 6.86 -16.86
CA LEU A 160 5.77 6.05 -15.68
C LEU A 160 7.03 5.89 -14.82
N LEU A 161 6.91 6.21 -13.54
CA LEU A 161 7.93 6.00 -12.52
C LEU A 161 7.60 4.75 -11.70
N LEU A 162 8.57 3.87 -11.52
CA LEU A 162 8.45 2.66 -10.73
C LEU A 162 9.41 2.76 -9.55
N LEU A 163 8.88 2.65 -8.33
CA LEU A 163 9.64 2.73 -7.08
C LEU A 163 9.50 1.41 -6.31
N ASP A 164 10.63 0.73 -6.10
CA ASP A 164 10.68 -0.52 -5.37
C ASP A 164 11.14 -0.27 -3.94
N GLU A 165 10.22 -0.38 -2.98
CA GLU A 165 10.41 -0.15 -1.54
C GLU A 165 11.20 1.15 -1.23
N PRO A 166 10.74 2.32 -1.69
CA PRO A 166 11.53 3.55 -1.68
C PRO A 166 11.87 4.05 -0.27
N LEU A 167 11.18 3.60 0.79
CA LEU A 167 11.39 4.04 2.17
C LEU A 167 11.86 2.93 3.11
N SER A 168 12.27 1.78 2.58
CA SER A 168 12.69 0.63 3.40
C SER A 168 13.97 0.88 4.21
N ASN A 169 14.88 1.72 3.69
CA ASN A 169 16.18 2.02 4.31
C ASN A 169 16.18 3.35 5.08
N VAL A 170 14.99 3.91 5.36
CA VAL A 170 14.84 5.17 6.09
C VAL A 170 14.54 4.87 7.55
N ASP A 171 15.26 5.52 8.46
CA ASP A 171 14.99 5.43 9.89
C ASP A 171 13.55 5.84 10.21
N GLN A 172 12.92 5.12 11.13
CA GLN A 172 11.52 5.35 11.51
C GLN A 172 11.23 6.80 11.92
N SER A 173 12.20 7.46 12.58
CA SER A 173 12.09 8.85 13.02
C SER A 173 11.96 9.87 11.88
N PHE A 174 12.48 9.55 10.70
CA PHE A 174 12.44 10.43 9.50
C PHE A 174 11.46 9.95 8.44
N LYS A 175 10.87 8.77 8.62
CA LYS A 175 10.04 8.13 7.61
C LYS A 175 8.82 8.96 7.25
N GLU A 176 8.13 9.53 8.25
CA GLU A 176 6.94 10.35 8.03
C GLU A 176 7.26 11.64 7.24
N GLU A 177 8.36 12.33 7.59
CA GLU A 177 8.80 13.52 6.89
C GLU A 177 9.09 13.23 5.41
N ILE A 178 9.86 12.16 5.16
CA ILE A 178 10.20 11.76 3.79
C ILE A 178 8.98 11.29 3.01
N GLN A 179 8.00 10.64 3.64
CA GLN A 179 6.71 10.31 3.01
C GLN A 179 5.97 11.57 2.53
N VAL A 180 5.90 12.60 3.37
CA VAL A 180 5.27 13.88 3.02
C VAL A 180 5.99 14.52 1.85
N GLU A 181 7.32 14.62 1.90
CA GLU A 181 8.14 15.18 0.81
C GLU A 181 7.95 14.40 -0.49
N LEU A 182 7.98 13.06 -0.43
CA LEU A 182 7.80 12.20 -1.60
C LEU A 182 6.42 12.41 -2.23
N LYS A 183 5.35 12.43 -1.41
CA LYS A 183 3.99 12.67 -1.91
C LYS A 183 3.86 14.04 -2.58
N GLN A 184 4.38 15.08 -1.95
CA GLN A 184 4.38 16.43 -2.51
C GLN A 184 5.14 16.49 -3.85
N LEU A 185 6.31 15.86 -3.92
CA LEU A 185 7.11 15.78 -5.13
C LEU A 185 6.35 15.11 -6.28
N LEU A 186 5.76 13.93 -6.02
CA LEU A 186 5.01 13.18 -7.02
C LEU A 186 3.79 13.96 -7.51
N ASN A 187 3.06 14.60 -6.59
CA ASN A 187 1.92 15.45 -6.94
C ASN A 187 2.33 16.68 -7.77
N ASN A 188 3.46 17.33 -7.43
CA ASN A 188 3.95 18.50 -8.17
C ASN A 188 4.47 18.16 -9.57
N THR A 189 5.09 17.00 -9.72
CA THR A 189 5.62 16.54 -11.03
C THR A 189 4.54 15.94 -11.92
N LYS A 190 3.41 15.52 -11.36
CA LYS A 190 2.31 14.82 -12.06
C LYS A 190 2.80 13.63 -12.90
N ILE A 191 3.83 12.95 -12.42
CA ILE A 191 4.35 11.72 -13.01
C ILE A 191 3.54 10.56 -12.46
N THR A 192 2.94 9.76 -13.34
CA THR A 192 2.26 8.54 -12.93
C THR A 192 3.27 7.61 -12.28
N THR A 193 2.95 7.09 -11.09
CA THR A 193 3.91 6.34 -10.29
C THR A 193 3.30 5.04 -9.79
N ILE A 194 4.07 3.95 -9.84
CA ILE A 194 3.76 2.70 -9.12
C ILE A 194 4.81 2.52 -8.04
N ILE A 195 4.36 2.41 -6.81
CA ILE A 195 5.18 2.16 -5.62
C ILE A 195 4.90 0.75 -5.14
N VAL A 196 5.94 -0.01 -4.88
CA VAL A 196 5.85 -1.31 -4.21
C VAL A 196 6.33 -1.15 -2.79
N THR A 197 5.58 -1.65 -1.83
CA THR A 197 5.93 -1.62 -0.40
C THR A 197 5.32 -2.82 0.33
N HIS A 198 5.83 -3.13 1.52
CA HIS A 198 5.21 -4.05 2.46
C HIS A 198 4.51 -3.33 3.61
N ASP A 199 4.63 -2.00 3.69
CA ASP A 199 4.05 -1.16 4.73
C ASP A 199 2.70 -0.59 4.28
N SER A 200 1.61 -1.02 4.95
CA SER A 200 0.26 -0.57 4.64
C SER A 200 0.03 0.91 4.93
N TYR A 201 0.69 1.48 5.96
CA TYR A 201 0.57 2.91 6.26
C TYR A 201 1.19 3.76 5.16
N GLU A 202 2.37 3.37 4.69
CA GLU A 202 3.03 4.01 3.55
C GLU A 202 2.13 3.99 2.32
N ALA A 203 1.58 2.83 1.99
CA ALA A 203 0.73 2.68 0.82
C ALA A 203 -0.57 3.48 0.92
N PHE A 204 -1.21 3.48 2.09
CA PHE A 204 -2.46 4.20 2.31
C PHE A 204 -2.25 5.73 2.30
N TYR A 205 -1.08 6.18 2.76
CA TYR A 205 -0.75 7.60 2.72
C TYR A 205 -0.41 8.08 1.30
N LEU A 206 0.43 7.33 0.56
CA LEU A 206 0.95 7.75 -0.74
C LEU A 206 -0.05 7.52 -1.88
N GLY A 207 -0.74 6.38 -1.88
CA GLY A 207 -1.50 5.89 -3.03
C GLY A 207 -2.85 6.57 -3.25
N ASN A 208 -3.20 6.80 -4.50
CA ASN A 208 -4.58 7.06 -4.93
C ASN A 208 -5.37 5.75 -5.05
N LYS A 209 -4.68 4.66 -5.40
CA LYS A 209 -5.18 3.29 -5.38
C LYS A 209 -4.15 2.36 -4.75
N CYS A 210 -4.65 1.31 -4.08
CA CYS A 210 -3.85 0.26 -3.48
C CYS A 210 -4.22 -1.09 -4.07
N GLY A 211 -3.21 -1.88 -4.44
CA GLY A 211 -3.35 -3.26 -4.89
C GLY A 211 -2.73 -4.22 -3.88
N ILE A 212 -3.49 -5.20 -3.41
CA ILE A 212 -3.00 -6.25 -2.51
C ILE A 212 -2.57 -7.46 -3.31
N ILE A 213 -1.28 -7.79 -3.27
CA ILE A 213 -0.69 -8.95 -3.96
C ILE A 213 -0.44 -10.06 -2.94
N LEU A 214 -1.12 -11.19 -3.08
CA LEU A 214 -0.93 -12.37 -2.25
C LEU A 214 -0.77 -13.60 -3.16
N ASN A 215 0.18 -14.45 -2.85
CA ASN A 215 0.45 -15.69 -3.62
C ASN A 215 0.67 -15.46 -5.13
N GLY A 216 1.21 -14.29 -5.49
CA GLY A 216 1.45 -13.88 -6.87
C GLY A 216 0.21 -13.39 -7.62
N GLU A 217 -0.91 -13.20 -6.95
CA GLU A 217 -2.18 -12.75 -7.53
C GLU A 217 -2.61 -11.40 -6.94
N LEU A 218 -3.24 -10.56 -7.74
CA LEU A 218 -3.86 -9.33 -7.26
C LEU A 218 -5.22 -9.68 -6.63
N ARG A 219 -5.29 -9.62 -5.30
CA ARG A 219 -6.51 -9.99 -4.55
C ARG A 219 -7.51 -8.86 -4.47
N GLN A 220 -7.03 -7.62 -4.32
CA GLN A 220 -7.89 -6.43 -4.26
C GLN A 220 -7.16 -5.25 -4.90
N TYR A 221 -7.91 -4.37 -5.57
CA TYR A 221 -7.40 -3.14 -6.14
C TYR A 221 -8.46 -2.05 -6.02
N ASP A 222 -8.26 -1.14 -5.07
CA ASP A 222 -9.20 -0.06 -4.80
C ASP A 222 -8.48 1.15 -4.18
N ASP A 223 -9.24 2.22 -3.82
CA ASP A 223 -8.68 3.29 -3.01
C ASP A 223 -8.33 2.78 -1.59
N PRO A 224 -7.40 3.49 -0.89
CA PRO A 224 -6.93 3.07 0.42
C PRO A 224 -8.03 2.83 1.45
N TYR A 225 -9.04 3.69 1.46
CA TYR A 225 -10.17 3.59 2.38
C TYR A 225 -10.95 2.27 2.17
N ASN A 226 -11.27 1.96 0.90
CA ASN A 226 -11.98 0.74 0.57
C ASN A 226 -11.15 -0.53 0.84
N VAL A 227 -9.84 -0.48 0.60
CA VAL A 227 -8.94 -1.61 0.92
C VAL A 227 -8.95 -1.91 2.41
N TYR A 228 -9.00 -0.87 3.25
CA TYR A 228 -9.00 -0.99 4.71
C TYR A 228 -10.36 -1.42 5.26
N HIS A 229 -11.43 -0.70 4.90
CA HIS A 229 -12.77 -0.90 5.49
C HIS A 229 -13.59 -1.99 4.79
N PHE A 230 -13.31 -2.28 3.51
CA PHE A 230 -14.04 -3.24 2.68
C PHE A 230 -13.12 -4.31 2.07
N PRO A 231 -12.34 -5.04 2.89
CA PRO A 231 -11.53 -6.13 2.36
C PRO A 231 -12.43 -7.17 1.70
N ASN A 232 -12.03 -7.63 0.50
CA ASN A 232 -12.87 -8.51 -0.31
C ASN A 232 -12.72 -10.00 0.01
N SER A 233 -11.75 -10.37 0.85
CA SER A 233 -11.46 -11.76 1.23
C SER A 233 -10.78 -11.85 2.59
N LYS A 234 -10.92 -13.03 3.23
CA LYS A 234 -10.23 -13.35 4.48
C LYS A 234 -8.71 -13.22 4.38
N ASP A 235 -8.14 -13.53 3.22
CA ASP A 235 -6.69 -13.40 2.99
C ASP A 235 -6.24 -11.95 3.08
N VAL A 236 -7.05 -11.00 2.55
CA VAL A 236 -6.78 -9.57 2.65
C VAL A 236 -6.89 -9.08 4.09
N VAL A 237 -7.93 -9.52 4.83
CA VAL A 237 -8.08 -9.20 6.27
C VAL A 237 -6.85 -9.66 7.04
N ASN A 238 -6.44 -10.92 6.86
CA ASN A 238 -5.30 -11.50 7.56
C ASN A 238 -3.99 -10.79 7.21
N PHE A 239 -3.80 -10.43 5.94
CA PHE A 239 -2.61 -9.71 5.50
C PHE A 239 -2.53 -8.31 6.12
N LEU A 240 -3.63 -7.56 6.12
CA LEU A 240 -3.67 -6.22 6.70
C LEU A 240 -3.51 -6.25 8.22
N ASN A 241 -3.90 -7.35 8.87
CA ASN A 241 -3.87 -7.53 10.33
C ASN A 241 -4.51 -6.34 11.10
N ARG A 242 -5.67 -5.90 10.63
CA ARG A 242 -6.39 -4.72 11.13
C ARG A 242 -7.74 -5.05 11.76
N GLY A 243 -7.92 -6.26 12.19
CA GLY A 243 -9.14 -6.75 12.80
C GLY A 243 -9.12 -8.26 12.93
N ILE A 244 -10.18 -8.81 13.43
CA ILE A 244 -10.38 -10.26 13.59
C ILE A 244 -11.68 -10.70 12.95
N LEU A 245 -11.76 -11.99 12.64
CA LEU A 245 -12.98 -12.62 12.15
C LEU A 245 -13.63 -13.43 13.27
N ILE A 246 -14.81 -13.01 13.71
CA ILE A 246 -15.59 -13.70 14.74
C ILE A 246 -16.85 -14.36 14.14
N PRO A 247 -17.30 -15.51 14.66
CA PRO A 247 -18.55 -16.12 14.23
C PRO A 247 -19.73 -15.21 14.53
N ALA A 248 -20.70 -15.15 13.62
CA ALA A 248 -21.95 -14.44 13.87
C ALA A 248 -23.08 -15.02 13.01
N LYS A 249 -24.33 -14.76 13.39
CA LYS A 249 -25.53 -15.19 12.68
C LYS A 249 -26.36 -13.99 12.26
N VAL A 250 -26.74 -13.93 11.01
CA VAL A 250 -27.60 -12.86 10.48
C VAL A 250 -29.01 -12.99 11.04
N THR A 251 -29.48 -11.97 11.75
CA THR A 251 -30.81 -11.97 12.40
C THR A 251 -31.85 -11.10 11.69
N GLY A 252 -31.37 -10.15 10.84
CA GLY A 252 -32.25 -9.25 10.08
C GLY A 252 -31.46 -8.52 8.98
N GLU A 253 -32.13 -7.62 8.27
CA GLU A 253 -31.53 -6.84 7.17
C GLU A 253 -30.34 -5.99 7.63
N ASN A 254 -30.35 -5.48 8.87
CA ASN A 254 -29.34 -4.60 9.44
C ASN A 254 -28.84 -5.10 10.81
N SER A 255 -28.92 -6.42 11.05
CA SER A 255 -28.51 -6.98 12.34
C SER A 255 -27.96 -8.37 12.23
N LEU A 256 -27.00 -8.65 13.09
CA LEU A 256 -26.44 -9.98 13.33
C LEU A 256 -26.29 -10.21 14.83
N GLU A 257 -26.07 -11.43 15.22
CA GLU A 257 -25.87 -11.82 16.61
C GLU A 257 -24.58 -12.63 16.74
N ASN A 258 -23.78 -12.26 17.73
CA ASN A 258 -22.60 -12.99 18.15
C ASN A 258 -22.83 -13.47 19.60
N GLU A 259 -22.32 -14.66 19.92
CA GLU A 259 -22.54 -15.30 21.24
C GLU A 259 -22.00 -14.45 22.39
N ASP A 260 -20.84 -13.79 22.24
CA ASP A 260 -20.21 -13.01 23.30
C ASP A 260 -20.69 -11.55 23.34
N LEU A 261 -20.89 -10.94 22.15
CA LEU A 261 -21.22 -9.51 22.03
C LEU A 261 -22.74 -9.26 21.99
N GLY A 262 -23.53 -10.27 21.71
CA GLY A 262 -24.99 -10.17 21.52
C GLY A 262 -25.33 -9.53 20.16
N THR A 263 -26.43 -8.77 20.14
CA THR A 263 -26.92 -8.13 18.91
C THR A 263 -26.04 -6.98 18.48
N ILE A 264 -25.56 -7.05 17.23
CA ILE A 264 -24.81 -6.00 16.54
C ILE A 264 -25.66 -5.48 15.39
N LYS A 265 -25.83 -4.17 15.31
CA LYS A 265 -26.57 -3.49 14.26
C LYS A 265 -25.64 -2.74 13.32
N GLY A 266 -26.05 -2.53 12.07
CA GLY A 266 -25.29 -1.74 11.12
C GLY A 266 -25.65 -2.03 9.66
N ASN A 267 -24.91 -1.48 8.74
CA ASN A 267 -25.20 -1.59 7.31
C ASN A 267 -24.34 -2.68 6.66
N PHE A 268 -24.99 -3.74 6.17
CA PHE A 268 -24.29 -4.77 5.42
C PHE A 268 -23.84 -4.25 4.05
N ILE A 269 -22.59 -4.53 3.69
CA ILE A 269 -22.05 -4.20 2.36
C ILE A 269 -22.63 -5.12 1.28
N LYS A 270 -22.98 -6.35 1.66
CA LYS A 270 -23.58 -7.37 0.79
C LYS A 270 -24.82 -7.91 1.45
N HIS A 271 -25.81 -8.30 0.66
CA HIS A 271 -26.99 -8.97 1.19
C HIS A 271 -26.64 -10.37 1.69
N TYR A 272 -27.10 -10.69 2.90
CA TYR A 272 -27.00 -12.03 3.51
C TYR A 272 -28.42 -12.47 3.92
N PRO A 273 -28.83 -13.70 3.58
CA PRO A 273 -30.13 -14.23 4.04
C PRO A 273 -30.20 -14.29 5.57
N LYS A 274 -31.36 -13.98 6.12
CA LYS A 274 -31.62 -14.18 7.56
C LYS A 274 -31.40 -15.65 7.96
N GLY A 275 -30.66 -15.85 9.05
CA GLY A 275 -30.29 -17.18 9.55
C GLY A 275 -28.93 -17.68 9.02
N SER A 276 -28.29 -16.97 8.12
CA SER A 276 -26.94 -17.34 7.62
C SER A 276 -25.92 -17.25 8.72
N ASP A 277 -25.03 -18.25 8.80
CA ASP A 277 -23.82 -18.21 9.60
C ASP A 277 -22.72 -17.53 8.81
N VAL A 278 -22.10 -16.52 9.40
CA VAL A 278 -21.07 -15.66 8.76
C VAL A 278 -19.88 -15.47 9.69
N LYS A 279 -18.76 -15.04 9.13
CA LYS A 279 -17.62 -14.51 9.90
C LYS A 279 -17.63 -12.99 9.78
N LEU A 280 -17.99 -12.30 10.86
CA LEU A 280 -17.94 -10.84 10.95
C LEU A 280 -16.49 -10.39 11.06
N LEU A 281 -16.08 -9.43 10.24
CA LEU A 281 -14.87 -8.65 10.49
C LEU A 281 -15.16 -7.64 11.59
N LEU A 282 -14.38 -7.70 12.66
CA LEU A 282 -14.39 -6.72 13.75
C LEU A 282 -13.05 -5.98 13.78
N GLN A 283 -13.10 -4.69 13.53
CA GLN A 283 -11.93 -3.80 13.55
C GLN A 283 -11.79 -3.15 14.93
N PRO A 284 -10.59 -2.70 15.34
CA PRO A 284 -10.36 -2.12 16.67
C PRO A 284 -11.25 -0.91 17.01
N GLU A 285 -11.68 -0.18 16.01
CA GLU A 285 -12.52 1.01 16.09
C GLU A 285 -14.03 0.72 16.13
N ASP A 286 -14.46 -0.52 15.91
CA ASP A 286 -15.87 -0.89 15.83
C ASP A 286 -16.55 -0.97 17.21
N LEU A 287 -15.76 -1.09 18.27
CA LEU A 287 -16.28 -1.19 19.63
C LEU A 287 -15.90 0.05 20.45
N GLU A 288 -16.91 0.65 21.08
CA GLU A 288 -16.72 1.78 21.98
C GLU A 288 -16.64 1.31 23.43
N HIS A 289 -15.78 1.97 24.20
CA HIS A 289 -15.64 1.78 25.63
C HIS A 289 -16.79 2.42 26.42
N ASP A 290 -17.30 1.71 27.44
CA ASP A 290 -18.26 2.26 28.43
C ASP A 290 -18.15 1.49 29.75
N ASP A 291 -17.57 2.15 30.77
CA ASP A 291 -17.42 1.57 32.13
C ASP A 291 -18.75 1.16 32.78
N LYS A 292 -19.85 1.81 32.40
CA LYS A 292 -21.19 1.53 32.94
C LYS A 292 -21.92 0.38 32.26
N SER A 293 -21.35 -0.14 31.15
CA SER A 293 -21.95 -1.23 30.40
C SER A 293 -21.99 -2.54 31.22
N ASN A 294 -23.07 -3.30 31.02
CA ASN A 294 -23.22 -4.65 31.58
C ASN A 294 -22.43 -5.70 30.77
N LEU A 295 -22.04 -5.37 29.51
CA LEU A 295 -21.17 -6.23 28.74
C LEU A 295 -19.73 -5.93 29.12
N LYS A 296 -19.10 -6.81 29.88
CA LYS A 296 -17.73 -6.67 30.35
C LYS A 296 -16.87 -7.84 29.90
N LEU A 297 -15.76 -7.54 29.25
CA LEU A 297 -14.76 -8.50 28.81
C LEU A 297 -13.47 -8.31 29.61
N GLU A 298 -12.63 -9.33 29.66
CA GLU A 298 -11.36 -9.30 30.37
C GLU A 298 -10.26 -8.73 29.49
N VAL A 299 -9.47 -7.82 30.03
CA VAL A 299 -8.27 -7.28 29.36
C VAL A 299 -7.13 -8.28 29.50
N VAL A 300 -6.65 -8.80 28.38
CA VAL A 300 -5.49 -9.73 28.36
C VAL A 300 -4.21 -9.10 27.85
N ASP A 301 -4.30 -7.98 27.15
CA ASP A 301 -3.14 -7.21 26.69
C ASP A 301 -3.51 -5.74 26.48
N ARG A 302 -2.53 -4.86 26.65
CA ARG A 302 -2.68 -3.40 26.46
C ARG A 302 -1.45 -2.82 25.81
N LYS A 303 -1.63 -2.16 24.68
CA LYS A 303 -0.55 -1.52 23.92
C LYS A 303 -0.78 -0.01 23.83
N PHE A 304 0.11 0.77 24.44
CA PHE A 304 0.11 2.22 24.29
C PHE A 304 0.77 2.63 22.98
N ARG A 305 0.10 3.48 22.20
CA ARG A 305 0.58 4.00 20.91
C ARG A 305 0.53 5.53 20.84
N GLY A 306 0.86 6.20 21.93
CA GLY A 306 0.84 7.65 22.04
C GLY A 306 -0.57 8.21 22.18
N THR A 307 -1.26 8.49 21.09
CA THR A 307 -2.62 9.03 21.09
C THR A 307 -3.71 8.02 21.47
N ASN A 308 -3.40 6.74 21.38
CA ASN A 308 -4.38 5.67 21.59
C ASN A 308 -3.79 4.50 22.38
N PHE A 309 -4.70 3.78 23.05
CA PHE A 309 -4.47 2.43 23.53
C PHE A 309 -5.15 1.43 22.60
N ILE A 310 -4.52 0.28 22.37
CA ILE A 310 -5.17 -0.90 21.80
C ILE A 310 -5.24 -1.94 22.90
N TYR A 311 -6.46 -2.21 23.35
CA TYR A 311 -6.75 -3.28 24.30
C TYR A 311 -7.04 -4.55 23.53
N THR A 312 -6.54 -5.69 24.04
CA THR A 312 -6.96 -7.01 23.58
C THR A 312 -7.86 -7.59 24.65
N LEU A 313 -9.12 -7.80 24.30
CA LEU A 313 -10.14 -8.31 25.22
C LEU A 313 -10.40 -9.77 24.91
N LYS A 314 -10.54 -10.58 25.96
CA LYS A 314 -10.88 -12.00 25.87
C LYS A 314 -12.38 -12.18 26.06
N THR A 315 -13.02 -12.86 25.12
CA THR A 315 -14.42 -13.23 25.19
C THR A 315 -14.62 -14.56 25.95
N THR A 316 -15.86 -14.91 26.28
CA THR A 316 -16.21 -16.18 26.93
C THR A 316 -15.91 -17.38 26.03
N THR A 317 -16.00 -17.20 24.71
CA THR A 317 -15.63 -18.21 23.69
C THR A 317 -14.15 -18.20 23.32
N ASN A 318 -13.29 -17.53 24.12
CA ASN A 318 -11.83 -17.40 23.91
C ASN A 318 -11.39 -16.65 22.65
N HIS A 319 -12.24 -15.86 22.01
CA HIS A 319 -11.79 -14.93 20.98
C HIS A 319 -11.05 -13.75 21.61
N LEU A 320 -10.00 -13.27 20.93
CA LEU A 320 -9.22 -12.10 21.34
C LEU A 320 -9.63 -10.91 20.47
N ILE A 321 -10.40 -9.99 21.04
CA ILE A 321 -10.97 -8.84 20.32
C ILE A 321 -10.12 -7.60 20.54
N PRO A 322 -9.59 -6.94 19.51
CA PRO A 322 -8.90 -5.67 19.65
C PRO A 322 -9.90 -4.53 19.79
N VAL A 323 -9.65 -3.59 20.70
CA VAL A 323 -10.44 -2.36 20.87
C VAL A 323 -9.52 -1.16 20.99
N LEU A 324 -9.80 -0.14 20.18
CA LEU A 324 -9.04 1.11 20.18
C LEU A 324 -9.73 2.14 21.07
N VAL A 325 -8.97 2.74 22.00
CA VAL A 325 -9.45 3.80 22.91
C VAL A 325 -8.47 4.97 22.87
N HIS A 326 -8.99 6.19 22.82
CA HIS A 326 -8.14 7.38 22.89
C HIS A 326 -7.42 7.49 24.24
N SER A 327 -6.15 7.90 24.23
CA SER A 327 -5.30 7.98 25.44
C SER A 327 -5.76 9.01 26.47
N HIS A 328 -6.61 9.96 26.08
CA HIS A 328 -7.23 10.93 27.00
C HIS A 328 -8.41 10.36 27.80
N HIS A 329 -8.70 9.07 27.66
CA HIS A 329 -9.72 8.42 28.46
C HIS A 329 -9.33 8.45 29.95
N ILE A 330 -10.24 8.86 30.82
CA ILE A 330 -9.95 9.10 32.25
C ILE A 330 -9.58 7.79 32.97
N HIS A 331 -10.22 6.68 32.57
CA HIS A 331 -10.01 5.37 33.16
C HIS A 331 -9.15 4.50 32.25
N GLN A 332 -7.94 4.15 32.73
CA GLN A 332 -7.02 3.24 32.04
C GLN A 332 -7.15 1.84 32.66
N HIS A 333 -7.65 0.90 31.89
CA HIS A 333 -7.74 -0.48 32.34
C HIS A 333 -6.38 -1.19 32.35
N GLN A 334 -6.12 -1.96 33.39
CA GLN A 334 -4.95 -2.83 33.49
C GLN A 334 -5.29 -4.24 32.94
N VAL A 335 -4.23 -5.05 32.72
CA VAL A 335 -4.42 -6.48 32.42
C VAL A 335 -5.17 -7.14 33.58
N ASP A 336 -6.01 -8.11 33.29
CA ASP A 336 -6.93 -8.82 34.18
C ASP A 336 -8.13 -8.00 34.70
N GLU A 337 -8.22 -6.73 34.36
CA GLU A 337 -9.41 -5.91 34.66
C GLU A 337 -10.56 -6.17 33.68
N LYS A 338 -11.79 -5.79 34.10
CA LYS A 338 -12.96 -5.86 33.25
C LYS A 338 -13.15 -4.57 32.47
N PHE A 339 -13.28 -4.70 31.18
CA PHE A 339 -13.47 -3.61 30.22
C PHE A 339 -14.90 -3.62 29.70
N GLY A 340 -15.64 -2.53 29.89
CA GLY A 340 -17.02 -2.40 29.45
C GLY A 340 -17.12 -2.04 27.96
N ILE A 341 -17.99 -2.74 27.24
CA ILE A 341 -18.32 -2.44 25.84
C ILE A 341 -19.66 -1.74 25.78
N LYS A 342 -19.69 -0.56 25.14
CA LYS A 342 -20.92 0.23 24.97
C LYS A 342 -22.00 -0.55 24.23
N ARG A 343 -23.23 -0.41 24.69
CA ARG A 343 -24.42 -0.98 24.04
C ARG A 343 -25.47 0.11 23.75
N PRO A 344 -26.24 -0.01 22.67
CA PRO A 344 -26.18 -1.05 21.62
C PRO A 344 -24.91 -0.94 20.77
N ILE A 345 -24.38 -2.08 20.29
CA ILE A 345 -23.25 -2.12 19.40
C ILE A 345 -23.75 -1.76 17.98
N TYR A 346 -23.10 -0.79 17.36
CA TYR A 346 -23.40 -0.35 16.01
C TYR A 346 -22.12 -0.27 15.20
N ILE A 347 -22.09 -0.93 14.06
CA ILE A 347 -20.96 -0.94 13.10
C ILE A 347 -21.45 -0.31 11.80
N ASP A 348 -20.83 0.80 11.39
CA ASP A 348 -21.25 1.55 10.20
C ASP A 348 -21.24 0.68 8.92
N HIS A 349 -20.24 -0.19 8.81
CA HIS A 349 -20.02 -1.06 7.65
C HIS A 349 -19.78 -2.50 8.06
N ILE A 350 -20.84 -3.31 8.05
CA ILE A 350 -20.74 -4.73 8.39
C ILE A 350 -20.13 -5.50 7.21
N VAL A 351 -18.90 -5.98 7.40
CA VAL A 351 -18.18 -6.84 6.46
C VAL A 351 -18.23 -8.28 6.97
N CYS A 352 -18.79 -9.17 6.18
CA CYS A 352 -18.89 -10.60 6.50
C CYS A 352 -18.34 -11.48 5.36
N PHE A 353 -17.93 -12.71 5.74
CA PHE A 353 -17.39 -13.74 4.86
C PHE A 353 -18.02 -15.10 5.10
#